data_fae6e0ce5b6fec0ef0cbd3775b2670ff
#
_entry.id   fae6e0ce5b6fec0ef0cbd3775b2670ff
#
_cell.length_a   1.000
_cell.length_b   1.000
_cell.length_c   1.000
_cell.angle_alpha   90.00
_cell.angle_beta   90.00
_cell.angle_gamma   90.00
#
_symmetry.space_group_name_H-M   'P 1'
#
loop_
_entity.id
_entity.type
_entity.pdbx_description
1 polymer ?
#
loop_
_entity_poly.entity_id
_entity_poly.type
_entity_poly.pdbx_seq_one_letter_code
_entity_poly.pdbx_strand_id
1 'polypeptide(L)'
;MNEISILMHVLSSKNNQFQMGATKSEVLKELNITNKNKTVYFQNLISNLSNYIEPLGLQIRFNPIDSHWFISYEPDISNFISANPFEGKPKLAATLFCTLISCFQNSGEGIIHDIEQLRKKKHVIKDLKDLEKMGYLEINSELGRVYLTPLIGYQLDFEKLFIKLSLKLKE
;
A
#
# COMPACT_ATOMS: atom_id res chain seq x y z
N MET A 1 -6.78 -24.92 17.29
CA MET A 1 -7.28 -23.69 16.64
C MET A 1 -7.08 -23.86 15.14
N ASN A 2 -8.05 -23.50 14.31
CA ASN A 2 -7.94 -23.68 12.86
C ASN A 2 -6.94 -22.67 12.28
N GLU A 3 -6.02 -23.11 11.41
CA GLU A 3 -5.00 -22.27 10.76
C GLU A 3 -5.61 -21.06 10.03
N ILE A 4 -6.76 -21.24 9.39
CA ILE A 4 -7.52 -20.15 8.73
C ILE A 4 -7.94 -19.08 9.75
N SER A 5 -8.39 -19.48 10.94
CA SER A 5 -8.79 -18.52 11.99
C SER A 5 -7.60 -17.74 12.53
N ILE A 6 -6.44 -18.41 12.70
CA ILE A 6 -5.19 -17.73 13.10
C ILE A 6 -4.77 -16.75 12.01
N LEU A 7 -4.75 -17.19 10.74
CA LEU A 7 -4.38 -16.37 9.62
C LEU A 7 -5.30 -15.14 9.49
N MET A 8 -6.61 -15.34 9.60
CA MET A 8 -7.59 -14.25 9.58
C MET A 8 -7.33 -13.23 10.69
N HIS A 9 -7.07 -13.71 11.92
CA HIS A 9 -6.75 -12.85 13.05
C HIS A 9 -5.47 -12.04 12.80
N VAL A 10 -4.40 -12.69 12.36
CA VAL A 10 -3.09 -12.06 12.13
C VAL A 10 -3.18 -11.02 11.00
N LEU A 11 -3.86 -11.34 9.88
CA LEU A 11 -4.00 -10.43 8.75
C LEU A 11 -4.99 -9.29 8.99
N SER A 12 -5.88 -9.38 9.98
CA SER A 12 -6.78 -8.29 10.38
C SER A 12 -6.25 -7.46 11.54
N SER A 13 -5.15 -7.88 12.16
CA SER A 13 -4.57 -7.19 13.32
C SER A 13 -4.01 -5.82 12.93
N LYS A 14 -4.21 -4.83 13.80
CA LYS A 14 -3.63 -3.50 13.68
C LYS A 14 -2.46 -3.39 14.68
N ASN A 15 -1.24 -3.42 14.18
CA ASN A 15 -0.05 -3.41 15.03
C ASN A 15 0.28 -2.01 15.58
N ASN A 16 0.03 -0.98 14.77
CA ASN A 16 0.15 0.43 15.16
C ASN A 16 -0.74 1.31 14.28
N GLN A 17 -0.65 2.64 14.42
CA GLN A 17 -1.49 3.59 13.68
C GLN A 17 -1.33 3.46 12.14
N PHE A 18 -0.17 3.03 11.66
CA PHE A 18 0.18 3.00 10.23
C PHE A 18 0.47 1.59 9.69
N GLN A 19 0.24 0.54 10.48
CA GLN A 19 0.62 -0.81 10.12
C GLN A 19 -0.47 -1.81 10.45
N MET A 20 -0.91 -2.56 9.46
CA MET A 20 -1.92 -3.61 9.57
C MET A 20 -1.39 -4.93 9.03
N GLY A 21 -1.97 -6.02 9.51
CA GLY A 21 -1.64 -7.36 9.04
C GLY A 21 -0.25 -7.81 9.47
N ALA A 22 0.36 -8.66 8.66
CA ALA A 22 1.65 -9.26 8.98
C ALA A 22 2.46 -9.59 7.73
N THR A 23 3.76 -9.69 7.92
CA THR A 23 4.68 -10.23 6.92
C THR A 23 4.52 -11.75 6.79
N LYS A 24 4.95 -12.30 5.66
CA LYS A 24 4.98 -13.76 5.46
C LYS A 24 5.74 -14.48 6.57
N SER A 25 6.85 -13.92 7.06
CA SER A 25 7.66 -14.54 8.11
C SER A 25 6.94 -14.57 9.46
N GLU A 26 6.22 -13.53 9.81
CA GLU A 26 5.40 -13.47 11.02
C GLU A 26 4.25 -14.47 10.97
N VAL A 27 3.51 -14.54 9.85
CA VAL A 27 2.45 -15.54 9.66
C VAL A 27 2.98 -16.97 9.84
N LEU A 28 4.11 -17.31 9.19
CA LEU A 28 4.70 -18.64 9.29
C LEU A 28 5.15 -18.96 10.73
N LYS A 29 5.64 -17.97 11.46
CA LYS A 29 6.03 -18.10 12.87
C LYS A 29 4.83 -18.35 13.76
N GLU A 30 3.76 -17.57 13.63
CA GLU A 30 2.52 -17.74 14.39
C GLU A 30 1.87 -19.13 14.16
N LEU A 31 1.96 -19.63 12.94
CA LEU A 31 1.47 -20.97 12.59
C LEU A 31 2.45 -22.11 12.94
N ASN A 32 3.61 -21.81 13.53
CA ASN A 32 4.67 -22.78 13.85
C ASN A 32 5.12 -23.62 12.64
N ILE A 33 5.15 -23.03 11.44
CA ILE A 33 5.50 -23.74 10.21
C ILE A 33 7.02 -23.74 10.01
N THR A 34 7.63 -24.92 10.13
CA THR A 34 9.08 -25.12 9.98
C THR A 34 9.50 -25.84 8.70
N ASN A 35 8.55 -26.25 7.86
CA ASN A 35 8.77 -27.12 6.69
C ASN A 35 9.60 -26.46 5.58
N LYS A 36 10.27 -27.28 4.75
CA LYS A 36 11.09 -26.82 3.61
C LYS A 36 10.28 -26.06 2.54
N ASN A 37 8.97 -26.31 2.40
CA ASN A 37 8.10 -25.72 1.37
C ASN A 37 7.26 -24.54 1.89
N LYS A 38 7.82 -23.73 2.77
CA LYS A 38 7.13 -22.58 3.42
C LYS A 38 6.40 -21.64 2.43
N THR A 39 7.00 -21.41 1.26
CA THR A 39 6.44 -20.48 0.28
C THR A 39 5.17 -21.02 -0.35
N VAL A 40 5.18 -22.26 -0.80
CA VAL A 40 4.00 -22.92 -1.40
C VAL A 40 2.89 -23.05 -0.37
N TYR A 41 3.27 -23.44 0.84
CA TYR A 41 2.31 -23.55 1.94
C TYR A 41 1.64 -22.22 2.26
N PHE A 42 2.41 -21.14 2.38
CA PHE A 42 1.88 -19.79 2.60
C PHE A 42 0.93 -19.36 1.48
N GLN A 43 1.32 -19.58 0.21
CA GLN A 43 0.45 -19.25 -0.93
C GLN A 43 -0.87 -20.00 -0.90
N ASN A 44 -0.85 -21.30 -0.56
CA ASN A 44 -2.06 -22.11 -0.41
C ASN A 44 -2.96 -21.58 0.72
N LEU A 45 -2.39 -21.19 1.85
CA LEU A 45 -3.14 -20.60 2.97
C LEU A 45 -3.81 -19.29 2.56
N ILE A 46 -3.08 -18.39 1.90
CA ILE A 46 -3.61 -17.12 1.40
C ILE A 46 -4.74 -17.37 0.39
N SER A 47 -4.55 -18.29 -0.56
CA SER A 47 -5.57 -18.64 -1.55
C SER A 47 -6.84 -19.23 -0.89
N ASN A 48 -6.67 -20.13 0.07
CA ASN A 48 -7.79 -20.72 0.79
C ASN A 48 -8.56 -19.67 1.59
N LEU A 49 -7.86 -18.80 2.32
CA LEU A 49 -8.52 -17.73 3.06
C LEU A 49 -9.20 -16.74 2.11
N SER A 50 -8.56 -16.37 0.99
CA SER A 50 -9.15 -15.49 -0.02
C SER A 50 -10.50 -16.01 -0.49
N ASN A 51 -10.58 -17.29 -0.88
CA ASN A 51 -11.83 -17.93 -1.30
C ASN A 51 -12.90 -17.94 -0.19
N TYR A 52 -12.45 -17.98 1.08
CA TYR A 52 -13.36 -18.01 2.23
C TYR A 52 -13.99 -16.66 2.54
N ILE A 53 -13.22 -15.57 2.33
CA ILE A 53 -13.65 -14.21 2.68
C ILE A 53 -14.25 -13.42 1.51
N GLU A 54 -14.00 -13.83 0.27
CA GLU A 54 -14.53 -13.19 -0.94
C GLU A 54 -16.07 -13.06 -0.90
N PRO A 55 -16.87 -14.09 -0.52
CA PRO A 55 -18.32 -13.97 -0.41
C PRO A 55 -18.79 -12.95 0.63
N LEU A 56 -17.90 -12.53 1.54
CA LEU A 56 -18.15 -11.50 2.55
C LEU A 56 -17.80 -10.09 2.07
N GLY A 57 -17.38 -9.92 0.81
CA GLY A 57 -16.91 -8.66 0.26
C GLY A 57 -15.54 -8.22 0.82
N LEU A 58 -14.75 -9.21 1.26
CA LEU A 58 -13.39 -8.99 1.76
C LEU A 58 -12.36 -9.56 0.79
N GLN A 59 -11.18 -8.95 0.78
CA GLN A 59 -10.04 -9.41 -0.03
C GLN A 59 -8.75 -9.35 0.78
N ILE A 60 -7.79 -10.20 0.41
CA ILE A 60 -6.42 -10.12 0.93
C ILE A 60 -5.61 -9.25 -0.02
N ARG A 61 -4.89 -8.29 0.55
CA ARG A 61 -3.99 -7.39 -0.18
C ARG A 61 -2.58 -7.47 0.37
N PHE A 62 -1.63 -7.09 -0.47
CA PHE A 62 -0.22 -6.96 -0.12
C PHE A 62 0.20 -5.49 -0.19
N ASN A 63 0.83 -5.00 0.88
CA ASN A 63 1.45 -3.69 0.91
C ASN A 63 2.94 -3.82 0.55
N PRO A 64 3.38 -3.34 -0.62
CA PRO A 64 4.76 -3.51 -1.06
C PRO A 64 5.76 -2.63 -0.28
N ILE A 65 5.29 -1.62 0.48
CA ILE A 65 6.16 -0.69 1.20
C ILE A 65 6.74 -1.34 2.45
N ASP A 66 5.91 -2.08 3.22
CA ASP A 66 6.33 -2.77 4.43
C ASP A 66 6.26 -4.30 4.34
N SER A 67 5.92 -4.82 3.16
CA SER A 67 5.80 -6.25 2.88
C SER A 67 4.75 -6.99 3.74
N HIS A 68 3.69 -6.27 4.14
CA HIS A 68 2.60 -6.84 4.92
C HIS A 68 1.45 -7.33 4.04
N TRP A 69 0.90 -8.47 4.41
CA TRP A 69 -0.37 -8.99 3.93
C TRP A 69 -1.46 -8.58 4.91
N PHE A 70 -2.60 -8.12 4.39
CA PHE A 70 -3.70 -7.63 5.22
C PHE A 70 -5.06 -7.86 4.57
N ILE A 71 -6.12 -7.87 5.37
CA ILE A 71 -7.50 -7.98 4.91
C ILE A 71 -8.08 -6.58 4.73
N SER A 72 -8.73 -6.35 3.60
CA SER A 72 -9.45 -5.11 3.28
C SER A 72 -10.81 -5.42 2.66
N TYR A 73 -11.67 -4.42 2.61
CA TYR A 73 -12.89 -4.51 1.81
C TYR A 73 -12.56 -4.50 0.32
N GLU A 74 -13.41 -5.14 -0.48
CA GLU A 74 -13.35 -5.00 -1.92
C GLU A 74 -13.55 -3.54 -2.35
N PRO A 75 -12.97 -3.11 -3.50
CA PRO A 75 -13.01 -1.70 -3.92
C PRO A 75 -14.41 -1.13 -4.04
N ASP A 76 -15.37 -1.93 -4.50
CA ASP A 76 -16.75 -1.49 -4.67
C ASP A 76 -17.41 -1.17 -3.33
N ILE A 77 -17.14 -1.98 -2.31
CA ILE A 77 -17.61 -1.76 -0.94
C ILE A 77 -16.83 -0.62 -0.27
N SER A 78 -15.51 -0.59 -0.47
CA SER A 78 -14.64 0.43 0.10
C SER A 78 -15.04 1.86 -0.34
N ASN A 79 -15.47 2.04 -1.59
CA ASN A 79 -15.92 3.33 -2.11
C ASN A 79 -17.18 3.87 -1.39
N PHE A 80 -18.01 3.01 -0.81
CA PHE A 80 -19.17 3.42 0.00
C PHE A 80 -18.81 3.80 1.43
N ILE A 81 -17.70 3.25 1.95
CA ILE A 81 -17.33 3.37 3.37
C ILE A 81 -16.25 4.44 3.59
N SER A 82 -15.37 4.66 2.61
CA SER A 82 -14.19 5.52 2.74
C SER A 82 -14.40 6.87 2.07
N ALA A 83 -14.23 7.95 2.84
CA ALA A 83 -14.10 9.28 2.25
C ALA A 83 -12.80 9.37 1.43
N ASN A 84 -12.87 9.93 0.22
CA ASN A 84 -11.68 10.20 -0.58
C ASN A 84 -10.86 11.32 0.08
N PRO A 85 -9.64 11.08 0.59
CA PRO A 85 -8.84 12.09 1.28
C PRO A 85 -8.39 13.24 0.37
N PHE A 86 -8.52 13.06 -0.96
CA PHE A 86 -8.16 14.05 -1.98
C PHE A 86 -9.38 14.72 -2.63
N GLU A 87 -10.58 14.51 -2.07
CA GLU A 87 -11.77 15.19 -2.56
C GLU A 87 -11.58 16.72 -2.48
N GLY A 88 -11.82 17.40 -3.60
CA GLY A 88 -11.56 18.83 -3.73
C GLY A 88 -10.07 19.25 -3.74
N LYS A 89 -9.13 18.31 -3.72
CA LYS A 89 -7.67 18.59 -3.69
C LYS A 89 -6.90 17.97 -4.87
N PRO A 90 -7.29 18.25 -6.13
CA PRO A 90 -6.68 17.60 -7.29
C PRO A 90 -5.18 17.91 -7.45
N LYS A 91 -4.73 19.08 -7.01
CA LYS A 91 -3.31 19.46 -7.05
C LYS A 91 -2.46 18.59 -6.11
N LEU A 92 -2.99 18.31 -4.93
CA LEU A 92 -2.31 17.46 -3.94
C LEU A 92 -2.25 16.00 -4.40
N ALA A 93 -3.36 15.47 -4.94
CA ALA A 93 -3.42 14.15 -5.54
C ALA A 93 -2.40 13.99 -6.68
N ALA A 94 -2.29 14.98 -7.55
CA ALA A 94 -1.32 14.97 -8.65
C ALA A 94 0.14 15.05 -8.14
N THR A 95 0.42 15.77 -7.05
CA THR A 95 1.76 15.79 -6.44
C THR A 95 2.10 14.43 -5.83
N LEU A 96 1.16 13.81 -5.11
CA LEU A 96 1.34 12.45 -4.61
C LEU A 96 1.63 11.45 -5.73
N PHE A 97 0.89 11.53 -6.84
CA PHE A 97 1.10 10.66 -7.99
C PHE A 97 2.51 10.82 -8.60
N CYS A 98 2.98 12.05 -8.78
CA CYS A 98 4.35 12.31 -9.25
C CYS A 98 5.41 11.81 -8.24
N THR A 99 5.13 11.91 -6.95
CA THR A 99 6.00 11.35 -5.90
C THR A 99 6.08 9.83 -6.00
N LEU A 100 4.95 9.14 -6.20
CA LEU A 100 4.92 7.69 -6.43
C LEU A 100 5.80 7.31 -7.62
N ILE A 101 5.64 8.00 -8.75
CA ILE A 101 6.45 7.72 -9.96
C ILE A 101 7.94 7.89 -9.64
N SER A 102 8.34 9.01 -9.01
CA SER A 102 9.73 9.27 -8.65
C SER A 102 10.29 8.18 -7.72
N CYS A 103 9.52 7.77 -6.70
CA CYS A 103 9.93 6.70 -5.78
C CYS A 103 10.12 5.36 -6.50
N PHE A 104 9.20 4.99 -7.40
CA PHE A 104 9.33 3.73 -8.14
C PHE A 104 10.48 3.74 -9.14
N GLN A 105 10.80 4.88 -9.74
CA GLN A 105 11.94 5.03 -10.64
C GLN A 105 13.29 4.97 -9.92
N ASN A 106 13.33 5.40 -8.65
CA ASN A 106 14.55 5.54 -7.86
C ASN A 106 14.60 4.55 -6.67
N SER A 107 14.13 3.33 -6.86
CA SER A 107 14.26 2.25 -5.86
C SER A 107 13.64 2.56 -4.49
N GLY A 108 12.55 3.30 -4.45
CA GLY A 108 11.80 3.63 -3.24
C GLY A 108 12.08 5.05 -2.69
N GLU A 109 13.02 5.78 -3.25
CA GLU A 109 13.36 7.15 -2.86
C GLU A 109 12.84 8.15 -3.89
N GLY A 110 11.95 9.06 -3.51
CA GLY A 110 11.52 10.16 -4.36
C GLY A 110 12.53 11.30 -4.34
N ILE A 111 12.86 11.84 -5.49
CA ILE A 111 13.75 13.00 -5.63
C ILE A 111 12.88 14.24 -5.85
N ILE A 112 13.01 15.26 -4.99
CA ILE A 112 12.16 16.46 -5.05
C ILE A 112 12.26 17.15 -6.41
N HIS A 113 13.47 17.24 -6.98
CA HIS A 113 13.69 17.82 -8.29
C HIS A 113 12.92 17.09 -9.41
N ASP A 114 12.92 15.75 -9.38
CA ASP A 114 12.19 14.94 -10.36
C ASP A 114 10.67 15.16 -10.22
N ILE A 115 10.19 15.27 -8.98
CA ILE A 115 8.77 15.55 -8.68
C ILE A 115 8.39 16.94 -9.24
N GLU A 116 9.24 17.95 -9.11
CA GLU A 116 9.02 19.27 -9.69
C GLU A 116 8.95 19.23 -11.22
N GLN A 117 9.83 18.46 -11.85
CA GLN A 117 9.82 18.25 -13.30
C GLN A 117 8.55 17.55 -13.78
N LEU A 118 8.17 16.43 -13.14
CA LEU A 118 6.95 15.68 -13.47
C LEU A 118 5.69 16.52 -13.30
N ARG A 119 5.64 17.35 -12.24
CA ARG A 119 4.53 18.26 -11.97
C ARG A 119 4.52 19.49 -12.89
N LYS A 120 5.60 19.76 -13.62
CA LYS A 120 5.83 21.01 -14.36
C LYS A 120 5.58 22.25 -13.47
N LYS A 121 5.94 22.15 -12.18
CA LYS A 121 5.70 23.17 -11.15
C LYS A 121 6.93 23.32 -10.29
N LYS A 122 7.44 24.54 -10.17
CA LYS A 122 8.46 24.90 -9.17
C LYS A 122 7.81 24.96 -7.79
N HIS A 123 8.59 24.62 -6.75
CA HIS A 123 8.16 24.71 -5.36
C HIS A 123 6.99 23.78 -4.97
N VAL A 124 7.16 22.47 -5.21
CA VAL A 124 6.21 21.42 -4.75
C VAL A 124 6.29 21.18 -3.23
N ILE A 125 7.25 21.77 -2.55
CA ILE A 125 7.53 21.56 -1.12
C ILE A 125 6.30 21.79 -0.24
N LYS A 126 5.44 22.75 -0.57
CA LYS A 126 4.21 22.99 0.19
C LYS A 126 3.28 21.79 0.09
N ASP A 127 3.06 21.30 -1.12
CA ASP A 127 2.20 20.15 -1.37
C ASP A 127 2.79 18.89 -0.69
N LEU A 128 4.12 18.70 -0.73
CA LEU A 128 4.80 17.60 -0.05
C LEU A 128 4.64 17.67 1.48
N LYS A 129 4.80 18.86 2.09
CA LYS A 129 4.55 19.05 3.52
C LYS A 129 3.11 18.78 3.93
N ASP A 130 2.16 19.09 3.08
CA ASP A 130 0.75 18.77 3.34
C ASP A 130 0.51 17.25 3.26
N LEU A 131 1.16 16.55 2.32
CA LEU A 131 1.15 15.08 2.24
C LEU A 131 1.86 14.41 3.43
N GLU A 132 2.95 15.00 3.92
CA GLU A 132 3.65 14.55 5.12
C GLU A 132 2.77 14.65 6.37
N LYS A 133 2.06 15.77 6.55
CA LYS A 133 1.06 15.95 7.62
C LYS A 133 -0.08 14.95 7.54
N MET A 134 -0.45 14.51 6.33
CA MET A 134 -1.44 13.45 6.12
C MET A 134 -0.87 12.04 6.39
N GLY A 135 0.44 11.92 6.65
CA GLY A 135 1.10 10.67 6.97
C GLY A 135 1.48 9.81 5.76
N TYR A 136 1.42 10.33 4.53
CA TYR A 136 1.71 9.56 3.31
C TYR A 136 3.18 9.44 2.97
N LEU A 137 3.98 10.39 3.43
CA LEU A 137 5.41 10.46 3.13
C LEU A 137 6.19 11.12 4.27
N GLU A 138 7.51 10.97 4.22
CA GLU A 138 8.48 11.65 5.06
C GLU A 138 9.45 12.42 4.17
N ILE A 139 9.79 13.66 4.55
CA ILE A 139 10.67 14.54 3.79
C ILE A 139 12.03 14.63 4.46
N ASN A 140 13.08 14.26 3.74
CA ASN A 140 14.46 14.61 4.11
C ASN A 140 14.89 15.84 3.32
N SER A 141 14.72 17.01 3.93
CA SER A 141 15.04 18.31 3.27
C SER A 141 16.53 18.49 3.00
N GLU A 142 17.41 17.89 3.81
CA GLU A 142 18.87 18.02 3.64
C GLU A 142 19.35 17.28 2.38
N LEU A 143 18.75 16.12 2.10
CA LEU A 143 19.08 15.30 0.93
C LEU A 143 18.21 15.60 -0.28
N GLY A 144 17.17 16.43 -0.15
CA GLY A 144 16.19 16.67 -1.21
C GLY A 144 15.39 15.41 -1.60
N ARG A 145 15.16 14.52 -0.64
CA ARG A 145 14.53 13.22 -0.85
C ARG A 145 13.21 13.08 -0.08
N VAL A 146 12.36 12.20 -0.59
CA VAL A 146 11.06 11.87 -0.02
C VAL A 146 10.92 10.36 0.05
N TYR A 147 10.38 9.84 1.14
CA TYR A 147 10.12 8.42 1.36
C TYR A 147 8.63 8.20 1.58
N LEU A 148 8.08 7.16 0.96
CA LEU A 148 6.67 6.78 1.18
C LEU A 148 6.53 6.07 2.52
N THR A 149 5.49 6.41 3.28
CA THR A 149 5.11 5.65 4.47
C THR A 149 4.26 4.44 4.12
N PRO A 150 4.19 3.40 4.98
CA PRO A 150 3.33 2.25 4.76
C PRO A 150 1.84 2.59 4.59
N LEU A 151 1.38 3.69 5.19
CA LEU A 151 -0.03 4.13 5.14
C LEU A 151 -0.58 4.18 3.71
N ILE A 152 0.22 4.67 2.75
CA ILE A 152 -0.23 4.80 1.37
C ILE A 152 -0.49 3.43 0.70
N GLY A 153 0.30 2.41 1.05
CA GLY A 153 0.13 1.06 0.53
C GLY A 153 -1.13 0.36 1.05
N TYR A 154 -1.63 0.76 2.21
CA TYR A 154 -2.91 0.28 2.73
C TYR A 154 -4.11 0.94 2.03
N GLN A 155 -3.97 2.18 1.62
CA GLN A 155 -5.05 2.94 0.98
C GLN A 155 -5.08 2.75 -0.54
N LEU A 156 -3.93 2.67 -1.20
CA LEU A 156 -3.81 2.51 -2.65
C LEU A 156 -3.43 1.08 -3.03
N ASP A 157 -4.13 0.55 -4.02
CA ASP A 157 -3.75 -0.68 -4.70
C ASP A 157 -2.83 -0.33 -5.88
N PHE A 158 -1.52 -0.39 -5.63
CA PHE A 158 -0.51 -0.03 -6.63
C PHE A 158 -0.57 -0.91 -7.87
N GLU A 159 -0.85 -2.21 -7.72
CA GLU A 159 -0.94 -3.12 -8.86
C GLU A 159 -2.07 -2.70 -9.79
N LYS A 160 -3.27 -2.49 -9.25
CA LYS A 160 -4.42 -2.01 -10.03
C LYS A 160 -4.19 -0.61 -10.61
N LEU A 161 -3.52 0.27 -9.87
CA LEU A 161 -3.20 1.62 -10.34
C LEU A 161 -2.30 1.56 -11.58
N PHE A 162 -1.21 0.79 -11.53
CA PHE A 162 -0.26 0.68 -12.65
C PHE A 162 -0.84 -0.07 -13.85
N ILE A 163 -1.66 -1.10 -13.64
CA ILE A 163 -2.38 -1.78 -14.72
C ILE A 163 -3.31 -0.80 -15.45
N LYS A 164 -4.12 -0.04 -14.72
CA LYS A 164 -5.02 0.98 -15.32
C LYS A 164 -4.26 2.04 -16.11
N LEU A 165 -3.10 2.48 -15.63
CA LEU A 165 -2.26 3.45 -16.32
C LEU A 165 -1.65 2.86 -17.60
N SER A 166 -1.14 1.64 -17.55
CA SER A 166 -0.56 0.97 -18.72
C SER A 166 -1.57 0.73 -19.83
N LEU A 167 -2.83 0.48 -19.49
CA LEU A 167 -3.92 0.34 -20.47
C LEU A 167 -4.24 1.67 -21.15
N LYS A 168 -4.31 2.78 -20.40
CA LYS A 168 -4.58 4.12 -20.94
C LYS A 168 -3.45 4.68 -21.83
N LEU A 169 -2.23 4.20 -21.67
CA LEU A 169 -1.09 4.61 -22.52
C LEU A 169 -1.06 3.87 -23.86
N LYS A 170 -1.89 2.85 -24.04
CA LYS A 170 -2.00 2.07 -25.30
C LYS A 170 -3.16 2.51 -26.19
N GLU A 171 -4.04 3.39 -25.69
CA GLU A 171 -5.09 4.10 -26.42
C GLU A 171 -4.56 5.42 -26.99
#